data_0d57cfa2f872f939d32fcdff064c1d1d
#
_entry.id   0d57cfa2f872f939d32fcdff064c1d1d
#
_cell.length_a   1.000
_cell.length_b   1.000
_cell.length_c   1.000
_cell.angle_alpha   90.00
_cell.angle_beta   90.00
_cell.angle_gamma   90.00
#
_symmetry.space_group_name_H-M   'P 1'
#
loop_
_entity.id
_entity.type
_entity.pdbx_description
1 polymer ?
#
loop_
_entity_poly.entity_id
_entity_poly.type
_entity_poly.pdbx_seq_one_letter_code
_entity_poly.pdbx_strand_id
1 'polypeptide(L)'
;SVEHLKRYTTTGMATDQGKTSNINALAILANILNKPIEEVGTTTFRMPYTPITLGNIGGRDIKNLFDPVRVTRINDWHVKNNAKFEHVGQWMRAWYYPIKNESFQNTIDREVFNARNKAGILDASTLGKIDIRGPDAGKFLDLIYTNNWSNLKVGKCRYGLMLKDDGMVMDDGVTSRFSDDHFHMTTTTGGAANVMNWLEE
;
A
#
# COMPACT_ATOMS: atom_id res chain seq x y z
N SER A 1 9.72 33.18 27.79
CA SER A 1 8.40 33.21 27.15
C SER A 1 8.03 31.86 26.60
N VAL A 2 6.77 31.64 26.39
CA VAL A 2 6.25 30.37 25.79
C VAL A 2 6.79 30.15 24.38
N GLU A 3 6.99 31.19 23.59
CA GLU A 3 7.60 31.07 22.25
C GLU A 3 9.07 30.65 22.32
N HIS A 4 9.81 31.07 23.35
CA HIS A 4 11.16 30.58 23.57
C HIS A 4 11.18 29.10 23.95
N LEU A 5 10.29 28.70 24.88
CA LEU A 5 10.12 27.30 25.25
C LEU A 5 9.81 26.44 24.01
N LYS A 6 8.86 26.85 23.16
CA LYS A 6 8.49 26.17 21.91
C LYS A 6 9.69 25.94 21.01
N ARG A 7 10.50 26.96 20.77
CA ARG A 7 11.67 26.86 19.90
C ARG A 7 12.79 26.03 20.48
N TYR A 8 13.00 26.12 21.78
CA TYR A 8 14.05 25.36 22.45
C TYR A 8 13.73 23.87 22.56
N THR A 9 12.47 23.52 22.77
CA THR A 9 12.01 22.15 22.98
C THR A 9 11.35 21.52 21.74
N THR A 10 11.15 22.27 20.67
CA THR A 10 10.31 21.89 19.51
C THR A 10 8.85 21.53 19.85
N THR A 11 8.35 21.91 21.01
CA THR A 11 6.95 21.74 21.38
C THR A 11 6.03 22.37 20.35
N GLY A 12 4.98 21.67 19.95
CA GLY A 12 4.03 22.15 18.95
C GLY A 12 4.49 22.04 17.51
N MET A 13 5.63 21.42 17.23
CA MET A 13 6.21 21.27 15.89
C MET A 13 6.17 19.84 15.37
N ALA A 14 5.75 18.88 16.18
CA ALA A 14 5.65 17.48 15.81
C ALA A 14 4.33 17.17 15.08
N THR A 15 4.04 15.89 14.85
CA THR A 15 2.86 15.40 14.11
C THR A 15 1.53 15.96 14.65
N ASP A 16 1.43 16.20 15.98
CA ASP A 16 0.23 16.76 16.61
C ASP A 16 0.07 18.27 16.38
N GLN A 17 1.11 18.95 15.92
CA GLN A 17 1.16 20.42 15.73
C GLN A 17 0.69 21.20 16.96
N GLY A 18 0.98 20.68 18.14
CA GLY A 18 0.65 21.28 19.42
C GLY A 18 -0.77 21.06 19.91
N LYS A 19 -1.61 20.31 19.21
CA LYS A 19 -3.01 20.05 19.61
C LYS A 19 -3.12 19.39 20.97
N THR A 20 -2.17 18.53 21.32
CA THR A 20 -2.10 17.86 22.62
C THR A 20 -0.94 18.33 23.48
N SER A 21 0.19 18.68 22.88
CA SER A 21 1.42 19.03 23.61
C SER A 21 1.44 20.47 24.15
N ASN A 22 0.79 21.43 23.49
CA ASN A 22 0.87 22.82 23.87
C ASN A 22 0.31 23.11 25.31
N ILE A 23 -0.85 22.55 25.64
CA ILE A 23 -1.47 22.77 26.95
C ILE A 23 -0.58 22.24 28.07
N ASN A 24 0.05 21.08 27.87
CA ASN A 24 0.97 20.51 28.85
C ASN A 24 2.21 21.39 29.05
N ALA A 25 2.78 21.90 27.95
CA ALA A 25 3.94 22.79 27.99
C ALA A 25 3.62 24.12 28.69
N LEU A 26 2.43 24.69 28.42
CA LEU A 26 1.95 25.91 29.10
C LEU A 26 1.76 25.69 30.60
N ALA A 27 1.14 24.56 31.00
CA ALA A 27 0.94 24.21 32.39
C ALA A 27 2.27 24.05 33.16
N ILE A 28 3.22 23.33 32.54
CA ILE A 28 4.57 23.15 33.14
C ILE A 28 5.28 24.51 33.29
N LEU A 29 5.24 25.33 32.23
CA LEU A 29 5.89 26.66 32.28
C LEU A 29 5.23 27.58 33.31
N ALA A 30 3.89 27.58 33.41
CA ALA A 30 3.12 28.32 34.40
C ALA A 30 3.56 27.93 35.82
N ASN A 31 3.66 26.64 36.09
CA ASN A 31 4.12 26.12 37.38
C ASN A 31 5.56 26.57 37.71
N ILE A 32 6.49 26.48 36.75
CA ILE A 32 7.90 26.87 36.91
C ILE A 32 8.00 28.40 37.19
N LEU A 33 7.17 29.21 36.56
CA LEU A 33 7.16 30.65 36.70
C LEU A 33 6.31 31.13 37.88
N ASN A 34 5.62 30.21 38.55
CA ASN A 34 4.66 30.50 39.63
C ASN A 34 3.61 31.54 39.20
N LYS A 35 3.01 31.33 38.03
CA LYS A 35 2.01 32.20 37.43
C LYS A 35 0.77 31.41 37.01
N PRO A 36 -0.41 32.02 36.94
CA PRO A 36 -1.57 31.43 36.30
C PRO A 36 -1.28 31.13 34.83
N ILE A 37 -1.88 30.05 34.28
CA ILE A 37 -1.60 29.59 32.91
C ILE A 37 -1.99 30.65 31.86
N GLU A 38 -3.04 31.40 32.11
CA GLU A 38 -3.52 32.49 31.25
C GLU A 38 -2.53 33.66 31.10
N GLU A 39 -1.63 33.84 32.08
CA GLU A 39 -0.60 34.88 32.05
C GLU A 39 0.68 34.45 31.34
N VAL A 40 0.84 33.17 31.06
CA VAL A 40 2.02 32.64 30.37
C VAL A 40 1.99 32.94 28.86
N GLY A 41 0.79 33.12 28.32
CA GLY A 41 0.56 33.35 26.90
C GLY A 41 0.31 32.05 26.15
N THR A 42 0.14 32.17 24.84
CA THR A 42 -0.09 31.01 23.93
C THR A 42 1.02 30.90 22.89
N THR A 43 1.20 29.70 22.37
CA THR A 43 2.12 29.48 21.26
C THR A 43 1.48 29.90 19.94
N THR A 44 2.26 30.51 19.06
CA THR A 44 1.87 30.67 17.66
C THR A 44 2.16 29.38 16.92
N PHE A 45 1.14 28.75 16.31
CA PHE A 45 1.35 27.53 15.51
C PHE A 45 2.04 27.86 14.20
N ARG A 46 2.70 26.82 13.61
CA ARG A 46 3.27 26.90 12.28
C ARG A 46 2.41 26.10 11.31
N MET A 47 2.20 26.66 10.11
CA MET A 47 1.54 25.93 9.02
C MET A 47 2.44 24.81 8.48
N PRO A 48 1.86 23.67 8.07
CA PRO A 48 0.44 23.33 8.12
C PRO A 48 0.01 22.88 9.51
N TYR A 49 -1.11 23.41 10.01
CA TYR A 49 -1.70 23.02 11.30
C TYR A 49 -2.28 21.60 11.27
N THR A 50 -2.81 21.19 10.14
CA THR A 50 -3.23 19.84 9.83
C THR A 50 -2.25 19.21 8.85
N PRO A 51 -1.79 17.96 9.06
CA PRO A 51 -0.91 17.29 8.11
C PRO A 51 -1.50 17.32 6.69
N ILE A 52 -0.70 17.70 5.72
CA ILE A 52 -1.06 17.71 4.30
C ILE A 52 -0.03 16.92 3.50
N THR A 53 -0.48 16.28 2.43
CA THR A 53 0.41 15.53 1.55
C THR A 53 1.23 16.46 0.66
N LEU A 54 2.39 16.01 0.22
CA LEU A 54 3.22 16.74 -0.76
C LEU A 54 2.46 16.99 -2.06
N GLY A 55 1.57 16.07 -2.47
CA GLY A 55 0.70 16.25 -3.64
C GLY A 55 -0.24 17.45 -3.50
N ASN A 56 -0.79 17.70 -2.32
CA ASN A 56 -1.60 18.89 -2.06
C ASN A 56 -0.78 20.19 -2.15
N ILE A 57 0.48 20.16 -1.67
CA ILE A 57 1.39 21.31 -1.78
C ILE A 57 1.75 21.56 -3.25
N GLY A 58 2.07 20.52 -4.00
CA GLY A 58 2.40 20.60 -5.43
C GLY A 58 1.22 21.07 -6.28
N GLY A 59 -0.02 20.80 -5.84
CA GLY A 59 -1.23 21.22 -6.51
C GLY A 59 -1.36 20.68 -7.93
N ARG A 60 -2.25 21.29 -8.70
CA ARG A 60 -2.55 20.86 -10.08
C ARG A 60 -1.46 21.22 -11.09
N ASP A 61 -0.53 22.08 -10.74
CA ASP A 61 0.54 22.51 -11.63
C ASP A 61 1.53 21.38 -11.96
N ILE A 62 1.56 20.32 -11.16
CA ILE A 62 2.35 19.12 -11.47
C ILE A 62 1.74 18.27 -12.61
N LYS A 63 0.58 18.69 -13.16
CA LYS A 63 -0.07 18.10 -14.34
C LYS A 63 -0.22 16.58 -14.21
N ASN A 64 0.33 15.81 -15.14
CA ASN A 64 0.23 14.35 -15.16
C ASN A 64 0.88 13.67 -13.94
N LEU A 65 1.78 14.35 -13.23
CA LEU A 65 2.39 13.82 -12.01
C LEU A 65 1.49 13.96 -10.79
N PHE A 66 0.40 14.74 -10.88
CA PHE A 66 -0.59 14.85 -9.79
C PHE A 66 -1.30 13.52 -9.51
N ASP A 67 -1.65 12.82 -10.57
CA ASP A 67 -2.22 11.47 -10.50
C ASP A 67 -1.65 10.62 -11.66
N PRO A 68 -0.43 10.09 -11.49
CA PRO A 68 0.25 9.39 -12.57
C PRO A 68 -0.45 8.08 -12.91
N VAL A 69 -0.64 7.83 -14.20
CA VAL A 69 -1.12 6.54 -14.71
C VAL A 69 0.09 5.63 -14.94
N ARG A 70 0.12 4.51 -14.23
CA ARG A 70 1.13 3.47 -14.40
C ARG A 70 0.65 2.44 -15.41
N VAL A 71 1.55 2.00 -16.28
CA VAL A 71 1.27 0.97 -17.29
C VAL A 71 2.28 -0.16 -17.19
N THR A 72 1.89 -1.36 -17.61
CA THR A 72 2.78 -2.52 -17.64
C THR A 72 3.79 -2.41 -18.78
N ARG A 73 4.87 -3.19 -18.73
CA ARG A 73 5.90 -3.19 -19.77
C ARG A 73 5.39 -3.64 -21.15
N ILE A 74 4.31 -4.42 -21.17
CA ILE A 74 3.69 -4.90 -22.41
C ILE A 74 2.41 -4.12 -22.78
N ASN A 75 2.21 -2.94 -22.20
CA ASN A 75 1.04 -2.10 -22.45
C ASN A 75 0.80 -1.82 -23.93
N ASP A 76 1.86 -1.55 -24.70
CA ASP A 76 1.74 -1.26 -26.14
C ASP A 76 1.19 -2.48 -26.92
N TRP A 77 1.53 -3.70 -26.48
CA TRP A 77 0.96 -4.91 -27.02
C TRP A 77 -0.54 -5.00 -26.71
N HIS A 78 -0.95 -4.69 -25.49
CA HIS A 78 -2.36 -4.66 -25.10
C HIS A 78 -3.16 -3.67 -25.95
N VAL A 79 -2.63 -2.45 -26.12
CA VAL A 79 -3.24 -1.40 -26.95
C VAL A 79 -3.36 -1.88 -28.42
N LYS A 80 -2.28 -2.44 -28.98
CA LYS A 80 -2.26 -2.97 -30.36
C LYS A 80 -3.28 -4.08 -30.57
N ASN A 81 -3.59 -4.86 -29.53
CA ASN A 81 -4.56 -5.94 -29.57
C ASN A 81 -5.97 -5.52 -29.09
N ASN A 82 -6.25 -4.20 -29.08
CA ASN A 82 -7.55 -3.62 -28.74
C ASN A 82 -8.05 -3.97 -27.33
N ALA A 83 -7.16 -4.21 -26.38
CA ALA A 83 -7.54 -4.43 -25.00
C ALA A 83 -8.41 -3.27 -24.48
N LYS A 84 -9.40 -3.61 -23.68
CA LYS A 84 -10.07 -2.66 -22.79
C LYS A 84 -9.37 -2.68 -21.45
N PHE A 85 -9.29 -1.53 -20.81
CA PHE A 85 -8.51 -1.35 -19.60
C PHE A 85 -9.40 -1.05 -18.41
N GLU A 86 -8.92 -1.43 -17.24
CA GLU A 86 -9.46 -1.01 -15.95
C GLU A 86 -8.36 -0.34 -15.12
N HIS A 87 -8.77 0.58 -14.25
CA HIS A 87 -7.88 1.19 -13.27
C HIS A 87 -7.92 0.41 -11.96
N VAL A 88 -6.74 0.02 -11.48
CA VAL A 88 -6.54 -0.57 -10.14
C VAL A 88 -5.56 0.32 -9.40
N GLY A 89 -6.08 1.27 -8.62
CA GLY A 89 -5.31 2.40 -8.13
C GLY A 89 -4.75 3.21 -9.31
N GLN A 90 -3.46 3.48 -9.29
CA GLN A 90 -2.77 4.18 -10.38
C GLN A 90 -2.38 3.28 -11.56
N TRP A 91 -2.58 1.96 -11.46
CA TRP A 91 -2.26 1.04 -12.53
C TRP A 91 -3.40 0.94 -13.54
N MET A 92 -3.08 1.12 -14.82
CA MET A 92 -3.94 0.78 -15.93
C MET A 92 -3.60 -0.63 -16.40
N ARG A 93 -4.55 -1.54 -16.24
CA ARG A 93 -4.40 -2.98 -16.48
C ARG A 93 -5.33 -3.42 -17.60
N ALA A 94 -4.85 -4.28 -18.51
CA ALA A 94 -5.70 -4.90 -19.51
C ALA A 94 -6.77 -5.76 -18.82
N TRP A 95 -8.03 -5.54 -19.19
CA TRP A 95 -9.18 -6.20 -18.59
C TRP A 95 -9.72 -7.32 -19.50
N TYR A 96 -10.06 -6.98 -20.77
CA TYR A 96 -10.56 -7.95 -21.75
C TYR A 96 -10.23 -7.50 -23.17
N TYR A 97 -10.33 -8.42 -24.14
CA TYR A 97 -9.97 -8.18 -25.53
C TYR A 97 -11.16 -8.46 -26.47
N PRO A 98 -12.02 -7.46 -26.77
CA PRO A 98 -13.17 -7.65 -27.62
C PRO A 98 -12.73 -7.86 -29.06
N ILE A 99 -13.42 -8.76 -29.75
CA ILE A 99 -13.39 -8.88 -31.19
C ILE A 99 -14.41 -7.90 -31.77
N LYS A 100 -14.29 -7.56 -33.06
CA LYS A 100 -15.19 -6.61 -33.73
C LYS A 100 -16.66 -6.98 -33.50
N ASN A 101 -17.44 -6.01 -33.02
CA ASN A 101 -18.87 -6.12 -32.69
C ASN A 101 -19.23 -7.10 -31.55
N GLU A 102 -18.27 -7.49 -30.73
CA GLU A 102 -18.52 -8.34 -29.58
C GLU A 102 -18.97 -7.49 -28.36
N SER A 103 -20.01 -7.92 -27.66
CA SER A 103 -20.40 -7.32 -26.41
C SER A 103 -19.42 -7.68 -25.28
N PHE A 104 -19.44 -6.93 -24.19
CA PHE A 104 -18.64 -7.23 -23.00
C PHE A 104 -18.88 -8.66 -22.53
N GLN A 105 -20.13 -9.06 -22.34
CA GLN A 105 -20.47 -10.39 -21.84
C GLN A 105 -19.97 -11.50 -22.80
N ASN A 106 -20.19 -11.34 -24.10
CA ASN A 106 -19.74 -12.33 -25.08
C ASN A 106 -18.19 -12.48 -25.10
N THR A 107 -17.48 -11.35 -24.90
CA THR A 107 -16.02 -11.36 -24.77
C THR A 107 -15.61 -12.18 -23.55
N ILE A 108 -16.20 -11.93 -22.39
CA ILE A 108 -15.90 -12.68 -21.16
C ILE A 108 -16.19 -14.16 -21.33
N ASP A 109 -17.36 -14.52 -21.85
CA ASP A 109 -17.75 -15.92 -22.05
C ASP A 109 -16.78 -16.64 -22.99
N ARG A 110 -16.35 -15.98 -24.07
CA ARG A 110 -15.33 -16.53 -24.98
C ARG A 110 -13.97 -16.69 -24.32
N GLU A 111 -13.51 -15.69 -23.56
CA GLU A 111 -12.21 -15.75 -22.88
C GLU A 111 -12.21 -16.84 -21.80
N VAL A 112 -13.28 -16.95 -21.01
CA VAL A 112 -13.46 -18.02 -20.01
C VAL A 112 -13.49 -19.39 -20.68
N PHE A 113 -14.23 -19.53 -21.79
CA PHE A 113 -14.26 -20.79 -22.56
C PHE A 113 -12.86 -21.18 -23.05
N ASN A 114 -12.09 -20.21 -23.58
CA ASN A 114 -10.73 -20.45 -24.03
C ASN A 114 -9.81 -20.86 -22.90
N ALA A 115 -9.88 -20.16 -21.74
CA ALA A 115 -9.05 -20.49 -20.59
C ALA A 115 -9.33 -21.91 -20.04
N ARG A 116 -10.59 -22.36 -20.12
CA ARG A 116 -10.98 -23.71 -19.65
C ARG A 116 -10.72 -24.83 -20.64
N ASN A 117 -10.83 -24.58 -21.94
CA ASN A 117 -10.79 -25.60 -22.96
C ASN A 117 -9.54 -25.55 -23.84
N LYS A 118 -8.75 -24.49 -23.76
CA LYS A 118 -7.54 -24.26 -24.56
C LYS A 118 -6.41 -23.73 -23.66
N ALA A 119 -5.87 -22.57 -24.01
CA ALA A 119 -4.85 -21.89 -23.23
C ALA A 119 -5.20 -20.41 -23.07
N GLY A 120 -4.85 -19.82 -21.93
CA GLY A 120 -4.99 -18.40 -21.63
C GLY A 120 -3.65 -17.81 -21.18
N ILE A 121 -3.46 -16.52 -21.44
CA ILE A 121 -2.36 -15.71 -20.93
C ILE A 121 -2.95 -14.52 -20.16
N LEU A 122 -2.38 -14.24 -18.99
CA LEU A 122 -2.73 -13.10 -18.15
C LEU A 122 -1.47 -12.26 -17.89
N ASP A 123 -1.57 -10.94 -18.10
CA ASP A 123 -0.55 -10.01 -17.62
C ASP A 123 -0.76 -9.75 -16.12
N ALA A 124 0.02 -10.42 -15.29
CA ALA A 124 0.01 -10.28 -13.83
C ALA A 124 1.06 -9.26 -13.32
N SER A 125 1.59 -8.40 -14.21
CA SER A 125 2.67 -7.47 -13.85
C SER A 125 2.28 -6.44 -12.78
N THR A 126 1.00 -6.15 -12.62
CA THR A 126 0.51 -5.18 -11.64
C THR A 126 0.40 -5.73 -10.22
N LEU A 127 0.38 -7.04 -10.04
CA LEU A 127 0.35 -7.67 -8.71
C LEU A 127 1.64 -7.32 -7.94
N GLY A 128 1.55 -7.21 -6.60
CA GLY A 128 2.73 -7.14 -5.76
C GLY A 128 3.56 -8.43 -5.86
N LYS A 129 4.87 -8.32 -5.73
CA LYS A 129 5.81 -9.45 -5.74
C LYS A 129 6.84 -9.22 -4.65
N ILE A 130 6.93 -10.19 -3.75
CA ILE A 130 7.83 -10.14 -2.60
C ILE A 130 8.60 -11.44 -2.52
N ASP A 131 9.91 -11.35 -2.40
CA ASP A 131 10.79 -12.51 -2.15
C ASP A 131 11.06 -12.63 -0.65
N ILE A 132 10.79 -13.80 -0.10
CA ILE A 132 11.12 -14.17 1.28
C ILE A 132 12.29 -15.16 1.23
N ARG A 133 13.40 -14.81 1.88
CA ARG A 133 14.63 -15.61 1.85
C ARG A 133 15.18 -15.82 3.24
N GLY A 134 15.65 -17.01 3.48
CA GLY A 134 16.32 -17.40 4.73
C GLY A 134 15.91 -18.78 5.22
N PRO A 135 16.65 -19.36 6.15
CA PRO A 135 16.42 -20.73 6.64
C PRO A 135 15.05 -20.91 7.31
N ASP A 136 14.47 -19.84 7.84
CA ASP A 136 13.18 -19.85 8.50
C ASP A 136 12.02 -19.31 7.62
N ALA A 137 12.26 -19.05 6.31
CA ALA A 137 11.27 -18.44 5.42
C ALA A 137 9.93 -19.20 5.40
N GLY A 138 9.96 -20.55 5.38
CA GLY A 138 8.75 -21.35 5.42
C GLY A 138 7.97 -21.21 6.75
N LYS A 139 8.68 -21.21 7.88
CA LYS A 139 8.07 -21.00 9.21
C LYS A 139 7.51 -19.60 9.36
N PHE A 140 8.21 -18.59 8.86
CA PHE A 140 7.75 -17.22 8.84
C PHE A 140 6.42 -17.11 8.08
N LEU A 141 6.33 -17.71 6.89
CA LEU A 141 5.10 -17.72 6.11
C LEU A 141 3.95 -18.50 6.78
N ASP A 142 4.25 -19.53 7.59
CA ASP A 142 3.25 -20.26 8.39
C ASP A 142 2.61 -19.37 9.47
N LEU A 143 3.30 -18.32 9.92
CA LEU A 143 2.77 -17.31 10.86
C LEU A 143 1.92 -16.25 10.17
N ILE A 144 2.26 -15.91 8.92
CA ILE A 144 1.62 -14.83 8.16
C ILE A 144 0.33 -15.27 7.50
N TYR A 145 0.29 -16.51 7.01
CA TYR A 145 -0.85 -17.03 6.26
C TYR A 145 -1.67 -18.03 7.07
N THR A 146 -2.91 -18.23 6.65
CA THR A 146 -3.78 -19.30 7.18
C THR A 146 -3.38 -20.70 6.74
N ASN A 147 -2.43 -20.82 5.81
CA ASN A 147 -1.93 -22.06 5.24
C ASN A 147 -0.59 -22.45 5.86
N ASN A 148 -0.22 -23.73 5.70
CA ASN A 148 1.12 -24.22 6.08
C ASN A 148 2.04 -24.21 4.85
N TRP A 149 3.08 -23.40 4.89
CA TRP A 149 4.05 -23.22 3.81
C TRP A 149 5.31 -24.06 3.99
N SER A 150 5.66 -24.42 5.23
CA SER A 150 6.80 -25.27 5.53
C SER A 150 6.71 -26.63 4.85
N ASN A 151 5.50 -27.16 4.63
CA ASN A 151 5.27 -28.43 3.93
C ASN A 151 5.07 -28.30 2.41
N LEU A 152 5.12 -27.08 1.84
CA LEU A 152 5.04 -26.89 0.40
C LEU A 152 6.30 -27.43 -0.26
N LYS A 153 6.17 -28.31 -1.24
CA LYS A 153 7.32 -28.88 -1.96
C LYS A 153 7.96 -27.83 -2.86
N VAL A 154 9.29 -27.87 -2.99
CA VAL A 154 10.04 -27.05 -3.95
C VAL A 154 9.48 -27.23 -5.36
N GLY A 155 9.36 -26.14 -6.12
CA GLY A 155 8.76 -26.08 -7.45
C GLY A 155 7.23 -26.11 -7.46
N LYS A 156 6.58 -26.02 -6.29
CA LYS A 156 5.12 -25.91 -6.18
C LYS A 156 4.72 -24.53 -5.70
N CYS A 157 3.46 -24.19 -5.96
CA CYS A 157 2.83 -22.98 -5.46
C CYS A 157 1.53 -23.32 -4.72
N ARG A 158 1.09 -22.38 -3.91
CA ARG A 158 -0.16 -22.47 -3.14
C ARG A 158 -0.78 -21.09 -3.01
N TYR A 159 -2.09 -21.00 -3.16
CA TYR A 159 -2.87 -19.81 -2.82
C TYR A 159 -3.06 -19.76 -1.30
N GLY A 160 -3.02 -18.57 -0.73
CA GLY A 160 -3.20 -18.34 0.69
C GLY A 160 -3.84 -17.00 1.01
N LEU A 161 -4.42 -16.94 2.20
CA LEU A 161 -5.02 -15.73 2.78
C LEU A 161 -4.17 -15.26 3.95
N MET A 162 -3.91 -13.95 4.00
CA MET A 162 -3.36 -13.25 5.15
C MET A 162 -4.48 -12.60 5.95
N LEU A 163 -4.47 -12.78 7.26
CA LEU A 163 -5.45 -12.20 8.17
C LEU A 163 -4.76 -11.20 9.10
N LYS A 164 -5.51 -10.18 9.50
CA LYS A 164 -5.16 -9.31 10.63
C LYS A 164 -5.45 -10.00 11.94
N ASP A 165 -5.01 -9.42 13.06
CA ASP A 165 -5.22 -9.92 14.43
C ASP A 165 -6.71 -10.03 14.79
N ASP A 166 -7.56 -9.24 14.15
CA ASP A 166 -9.02 -9.29 14.31
C ASP A 166 -9.69 -10.39 13.46
N GLY A 167 -8.90 -11.15 12.69
CA GLY A 167 -9.38 -12.22 11.80
C GLY A 167 -9.92 -11.73 10.45
N MET A 168 -9.88 -10.43 10.19
CA MET A 168 -10.29 -9.89 8.88
C MET A 168 -9.22 -10.11 7.82
N VAL A 169 -9.64 -10.40 6.60
CA VAL A 169 -8.72 -10.58 5.47
C VAL A 169 -7.93 -9.29 5.23
N MET A 170 -6.62 -9.40 5.23
CA MET A 170 -5.69 -8.31 4.92
C MET A 170 -5.33 -8.30 3.45
N ASP A 171 -4.91 -9.44 2.92
CA ASP A 171 -4.55 -9.64 1.51
C ASP A 171 -4.60 -11.13 1.17
N ASP A 172 -4.42 -11.44 -0.11
CA ASP A 172 -4.36 -12.81 -0.62
C ASP A 172 -3.35 -12.90 -1.77
N GLY A 173 -2.95 -14.12 -2.11
CA GLY A 173 -2.06 -14.31 -3.23
C GLY A 173 -1.56 -15.72 -3.37
N VAL A 174 -0.72 -15.91 -4.39
CA VAL A 174 -0.05 -17.17 -4.66
C VAL A 174 1.40 -17.08 -4.23
N THR A 175 1.84 -18.01 -3.40
CA THR A 175 3.24 -18.13 -3.00
C THR A 175 3.84 -19.40 -3.61
N SER A 176 4.98 -19.23 -4.27
CA SER A 176 5.76 -20.31 -4.92
C SER A 176 7.03 -20.59 -4.12
N ARG A 177 7.38 -21.86 -3.91
CA ARG A 177 8.64 -22.25 -3.29
C ARG A 177 9.68 -22.56 -4.35
N PHE A 178 10.74 -21.76 -4.45
CA PHE A 178 11.83 -21.93 -5.41
C PHE A 178 12.96 -22.82 -4.86
N SER A 179 13.26 -22.71 -3.57
CA SER A 179 14.21 -23.57 -2.85
C SER A 179 13.75 -23.77 -1.41
N ASP A 180 14.56 -24.44 -0.61
CA ASP A 180 14.21 -24.66 0.79
C ASP A 180 14.12 -23.36 1.59
N ASP A 181 14.87 -22.37 1.21
CA ASP A 181 15.04 -21.06 1.84
C ASP A 181 14.55 -19.87 0.99
N HIS A 182 13.85 -20.13 -0.13
CA HIS A 182 13.38 -19.07 -1.05
C HIS A 182 11.95 -19.27 -1.48
N PHE A 183 11.10 -18.33 -1.10
CA PHE A 183 9.70 -18.23 -1.50
C PHE A 183 9.46 -16.92 -2.24
N HIS A 184 8.62 -16.98 -3.27
CA HIS A 184 8.15 -15.83 -4.02
C HIS A 184 6.65 -15.72 -3.87
N MET A 185 6.19 -14.67 -3.23
CA MET A 185 4.77 -14.42 -2.99
C MET A 185 4.24 -13.29 -3.87
N THR A 186 2.99 -13.41 -4.27
CA THR A 186 2.23 -12.32 -4.89
C THR A 186 1.23 -11.74 -3.91
N THR A 187 0.87 -10.48 -4.10
CA THR A 187 -0.19 -9.77 -3.35
C THR A 187 -1.16 -9.14 -4.32
N THR A 188 -2.27 -8.62 -3.83
CA THR A 188 -3.13 -7.77 -4.65
C THR A 188 -2.36 -6.52 -5.11
N THR A 189 -2.78 -5.95 -6.24
CA THR A 189 -2.12 -4.77 -6.83
C THR A 189 -2.09 -3.59 -5.86
N GLY A 190 -3.18 -3.32 -5.17
CA GLY A 190 -3.29 -2.23 -4.21
C GLY A 190 -2.69 -2.52 -2.83
N GLY A 191 -2.53 -3.80 -2.47
CA GLY A 191 -2.08 -4.24 -1.15
C GLY A 191 -0.56 -4.31 -0.97
N ALA A 192 0.22 -4.29 -2.06
CA ALA A 192 1.64 -4.61 -2.04
C ALA A 192 2.46 -3.85 -0.98
N ALA A 193 2.26 -2.54 -0.86
CA ALA A 193 2.97 -1.72 0.11
C ALA A 193 2.55 -2.03 1.56
N ASN A 194 1.25 -2.23 1.79
CA ASN A 194 0.74 -2.56 3.13
C ASN A 194 1.22 -3.94 3.57
N VAL A 195 1.23 -4.91 2.65
CA VAL A 195 1.76 -6.25 2.95
C VAL A 195 3.25 -6.17 3.27
N MET A 196 4.04 -5.41 2.49
CA MET A 196 5.47 -5.26 2.78
C MET A 196 5.72 -4.66 4.15
N ASN A 197 5.01 -3.58 4.51
CA ASN A 197 5.11 -2.99 5.85
C ASN A 197 4.76 -4.00 6.96
N TRP A 198 3.68 -4.75 6.79
CA TRP A 198 3.26 -5.80 7.72
C TRP A 198 4.32 -6.90 7.92
N LEU A 199 5.04 -7.27 6.85
CA LEU A 199 6.09 -8.28 6.91
C LEU A 199 7.38 -7.78 7.59
N GLU A 200 7.57 -6.46 7.67
CA GLU A 200 8.73 -5.81 8.27
C GLU A 200 8.51 -5.41 9.74
N GLU A 201 7.27 -5.43 10.24
CA GLU A 201 6.91 -5.22 11.65
C GLU A 201 7.18 -6.48 12.50
#